data_f60846eb99704dc412c25ba061a8f15e
#
_entry.id   f60846eb99704dc412c25ba061a8f15e
#
_cell.length_a   1.000
_cell.length_b   1.000
_cell.length_c   1.000
_cell.angle_alpha   90.00
_cell.angle_beta   90.00
_cell.angle_gamma   90.00
#
_symmetry.space_group_name_H-M   'P 1'
#
loop_
_entity.id
_entity.type
_entity.pdbx_description
1 polymer ?
#
loop_
_entity_poly.entity_id
_entity_poly.type
_entity_poly.pdbx_seq_one_letter_code
_entity_poly.pdbx_strand_id
1 'polypeptide(L)'
;MKIGIIVAMDKELNLLIPLLNECTTKDIDGYGFYCGTVGSTNIIAMKCGIGKVNAALGTMVMIENFRPELIINTGVAGGTGGNAGVLDIVVATRVAYHDVWCGPGTEWGDAAGCPRFFHTDSRVNSLACLQEGDTVKHGLICSGDVFVADPEVLEGIRRHYPDVDAVDMESAAIAQVCYIRNVPFACMRVISDTPGADDNIAQYENFWQEAPEHTFGLLRHIINELAEDTCAH
;
A
#
# COMPACT_ATOMS: atom_id res chain seq x y z
N MET A 1 -20.24 -2.73 4.80
CA MET A 1 -18.92 -2.15 5.08
C MET A 1 -18.56 -1.12 4.03
N LYS A 2 -17.76 -0.12 4.39
CA LYS A 2 -17.24 0.91 3.47
C LYS A 2 -15.72 0.90 3.50
N ILE A 3 -15.08 0.65 2.34
CA ILE A 3 -13.63 0.55 2.20
C ILE A 3 -13.12 1.69 1.32
N GLY A 4 -12.11 2.41 1.81
CA GLY A 4 -11.30 3.32 1.01
C GLY A 4 -10.14 2.57 0.36
N ILE A 5 -9.91 2.75 -0.93
CA ILE A 5 -8.77 2.16 -1.64
C ILE A 5 -7.93 3.30 -2.21
N ILE A 6 -6.66 3.33 -1.83
CA ILE A 6 -5.72 4.37 -2.25
C ILE A 6 -4.61 3.73 -3.07
N VAL A 7 -4.38 4.29 -4.25
CA VAL A 7 -3.26 3.98 -5.14
C VAL A 7 -2.48 5.25 -5.46
N ALA A 8 -1.24 5.12 -5.92
CA ALA A 8 -0.38 6.28 -6.19
C ALA A 8 -0.49 6.81 -7.62
N MET A 9 -0.79 5.96 -8.60
CA MET A 9 -0.64 6.26 -10.03
C MET A 9 -1.91 5.98 -10.83
N ASP A 10 -2.02 6.67 -12.00
CA ASP A 10 -3.13 6.45 -12.93
C ASP A 10 -3.14 5.02 -13.49
N LYS A 11 -1.97 4.41 -13.72
CA LYS A 11 -1.86 3.01 -14.18
C LYS A 11 -2.55 2.06 -13.21
N GLU A 12 -2.38 2.25 -11.90
CA GLU A 12 -2.99 1.47 -10.84
C GLU A 12 -4.50 1.73 -10.75
N LEU A 13 -4.89 3.00 -10.76
CA LEU A 13 -6.30 3.39 -10.68
C LEU A 13 -7.12 2.84 -11.86
N ASN A 14 -6.56 2.86 -13.07
CA ASN A 14 -7.23 2.35 -14.27
C ASN A 14 -7.50 0.83 -14.22
N LEU A 15 -6.72 0.08 -13.46
CA LEU A 15 -6.95 -1.35 -13.22
C LEU A 15 -8.00 -1.59 -12.12
N LEU A 16 -8.17 -0.63 -11.22
CA LEU A 16 -9.10 -0.71 -10.09
C LEU A 16 -10.54 -0.33 -10.49
N ILE A 17 -10.70 0.73 -11.29
CA ILE A 17 -12.02 1.24 -11.69
C ILE A 17 -12.92 0.17 -12.31
N PRO A 18 -12.45 -0.71 -13.23
CA PRO A 18 -13.28 -1.76 -13.82
C PRO A 18 -13.84 -2.81 -12.84
N LEU A 19 -13.29 -2.86 -11.62
CA LEU A 19 -13.80 -3.76 -10.57
C LEU A 19 -15.07 -3.22 -9.91
N LEU A 20 -15.35 -1.92 -10.05
CA LEU A 20 -16.45 -1.23 -9.37
C LEU A 20 -17.75 -1.33 -10.19
N ASN A 21 -18.80 -1.86 -9.57
CA ASN A 21 -20.14 -1.77 -10.12
C ASN A 21 -20.76 -0.40 -9.78
N GLU A 22 -21.60 0.12 -10.68
CA GLU A 22 -22.32 1.39 -10.54
C GLU A 22 -21.39 2.56 -10.18
N CYS A 23 -20.21 2.61 -10.82
CA CYS A 23 -19.17 3.57 -10.52
C CYS A 23 -19.63 5.01 -10.84
N THR A 24 -19.51 5.89 -9.86
CA THR A 24 -19.72 7.33 -9.98
C THR A 24 -18.46 8.08 -9.55
N THR A 25 -18.23 9.27 -10.11
CA THR A 25 -17.04 10.07 -9.82
C THR A 25 -17.42 11.34 -9.03
N LYS A 26 -16.57 11.72 -8.08
CA LYS A 26 -16.65 12.99 -7.33
C LYS A 26 -15.28 13.63 -7.28
N ASP A 27 -15.21 14.93 -7.53
CA ASP A 27 -14.00 15.73 -7.32
C ASP A 27 -14.13 16.51 -6.00
N ILE A 28 -13.18 16.32 -5.11
CA ILE A 28 -13.11 16.99 -3.80
C ILE A 28 -11.67 17.42 -3.56
N ASP A 29 -11.46 18.70 -3.33
CA ASP A 29 -10.15 19.32 -3.01
C ASP A 29 -9.03 18.94 -4.00
N GLY A 30 -9.39 18.79 -5.29
CA GLY A 30 -8.45 18.42 -6.35
C GLY A 30 -8.17 16.91 -6.49
N TYR A 31 -8.87 16.06 -5.74
CA TYR A 31 -8.80 14.60 -5.85
C TYR A 31 -10.06 14.04 -6.50
N GLY A 32 -9.88 13.17 -7.51
CA GLY A 32 -10.96 12.37 -8.10
C GLY A 32 -11.23 11.13 -7.27
N PHE A 33 -12.47 10.97 -6.79
CA PHE A 33 -12.93 9.80 -6.06
C PHE A 33 -13.89 8.99 -6.92
N TYR A 34 -13.66 7.71 -7.02
CA TYR A 34 -14.48 6.73 -7.76
C TYR A 34 -15.24 5.89 -6.75
N CYS A 35 -16.56 6.09 -6.71
CA CYS A 35 -17.46 5.46 -5.74
C CYS A 35 -18.31 4.40 -6.44
N GLY A 36 -18.29 3.19 -5.95
CA GLY A 36 -19.06 2.07 -6.49
C GLY A 36 -19.16 0.93 -5.50
N THR A 37 -19.47 -0.26 -5.99
CA THR A 37 -19.58 -1.46 -5.15
C THR A 37 -18.76 -2.63 -5.71
N VAL A 38 -18.28 -3.50 -4.83
CA VAL A 38 -17.80 -4.85 -5.13
C VAL A 38 -18.57 -5.80 -4.23
N GLY A 39 -19.41 -6.67 -4.84
CA GLY A 39 -20.40 -7.43 -4.06
C GLY A 39 -21.32 -6.50 -3.26
N SER A 40 -21.42 -6.71 -1.96
CA SER A 40 -22.21 -5.88 -1.02
C SER A 40 -21.41 -4.73 -0.39
N THR A 41 -20.12 -4.59 -0.70
CA THR A 41 -19.22 -3.62 -0.08
C THR A 41 -19.15 -2.32 -0.88
N ASN A 42 -19.33 -1.19 -0.19
CA ASN A 42 -19.14 0.14 -0.79
C ASN A 42 -17.65 0.46 -0.87
N ILE A 43 -17.19 0.82 -2.05
CA ILE A 43 -15.78 1.15 -2.32
C ILE A 43 -15.67 2.62 -2.70
N ILE A 44 -14.67 3.27 -2.13
CA ILE A 44 -14.22 4.59 -2.54
C ILE A 44 -12.77 4.45 -2.96
N ALA A 45 -12.51 4.51 -4.27
CA ALA A 45 -11.17 4.45 -4.83
C ALA A 45 -10.65 5.83 -5.19
N MET A 46 -9.35 6.07 -5.00
CA MET A 46 -8.69 7.30 -5.42
C MET A 46 -7.24 7.08 -5.78
N LYS A 47 -6.71 7.96 -6.63
CA LYS A 47 -5.27 8.18 -6.80
C LYS A 47 -4.83 9.34 -5.90
N CYS A 48 -3.86 9.10 -5.03
CA CYS A 48 -3.31 10.17 -4.19
C CYS A 48 -2.18 10.96 -4.89
N GLY A 49 -1.45 10.35 -5.83
CA GLY A 49 -0.17 10.83 -6.37
C GLY A 49 1.02 10.21 -5.62
N ILE A 50 2.21 10.33 -6.22
CA ILE A 50 3.44 9.74 -5.69
C ILE A 50 3.99 10.59 -4.55
N GLY A 51 4.52 9.92 -3.51
CA GLY A 51 5.25 10.50 -2.40
C GLY A 51 4.40 10.80 -1.17
N LYS A 52 5.10 10.98 -0.04
CA LYS A 52 4.52 11.04 1.31
C LYS A 52 3.49 12.14 1.50
N VAL A 53 3.76 13.34 0.98
CA VAL A 53 2.86 14.49 1.12
C VAL A 53 1.55 14.26 0.38
N ASN A 54 1.62 13.81 -0.89
CA ASN A 54 0.45 13.48 -1.68
C ASN A 54 -0.39 12.37 -1.03
N ALA A 55 0.28 11.32 -0.56
CA ALA A 55 -0.34 10.21 0.13
C ALA A 55 -1.07 10.66 1.41
N ALA A 56 -0.43 11.46 2.25
CA ALA A 56 -1.01 11.96 3.48
C ALA A 56 -2.23 12.87 3.24
N LEU A 57 -2.11 13.84 2.31
CA LEU A 57 -3.20 14.76 1.97
C LEU A 57 -4.40 14.01 1.39
N GLY A 58 -4.18 13.14 0.40
CA GLY A 58 -5.26 12.35 -0.22
C GLY A 58 -5.98 11.46 0.79
N THR A 59 -5.23 10.80 1.68
CA THR A 59 -5.80 9.99 2.76
C THR A 59 -6.67 10.82 3.70
N MET A 60 -6.20 12.00 4.07
CA MET A 60 -6.96 12.89 4.95
C MET A 60 -8.27 13.34 4.31
N VAL A 61 -8.24 13.76 3.02
CA VAL A 61 -9.45 14.15 2.28
C VAL A 61 -10.43 12.97 2.17
N MET A 62 -9.94 11.75 1.91
CA MET A 62 -10.78 10.55 1.88
C MET A 62 -11.46 10.30 3.23
N ILE A 63 -10.71 10.34 4.33
CA ILE A 63 -11.26 10.07 5.67
C ILE A 63 -12.32 11.09 6.05
N GLU A 64 -12.08 12.37 5.83
CA GLU A 64 -12.99 13.45 6.22
C GLU A 64 -14.29 13.43 5.44
N ASN A 65 -14.25 13.11 4.15
CA ASN A 65 -15.42 13.18 3.28
C ASN A 65 -16.22 11.88 3.22
N PHE A 66 -15.58 10.72 3.38
CA PHE A 66 -16.23 9.43 3.18
C PHE A 66 -16.32 8.56 4.44
N ARG A 67 -15.46 8.79 5.44
CA ARG A 67 -15.39 8.03 6.70
C ARG A 67 -15.36 6.52 6.46
N PRO A 68 -14.34 6.01 5.74
CA PRO A 68 -14.19 4.57 5.53
C PRO A 68 -13.94 3.83 6.84
N GLU A 69 -14.42 2.59 6.92
CA GLU A 69 -14.22 1.68 8.05
C GLU A 69 -12.88 0.95 7.97
N LEU A 70 -12.27 0.96 6.79
CA LEU A 70 -10.96 0.41 6.48
C LEU A 70 -10.36 1.19 5.31
N ILE A 71 -9.06 1.46 5.35
CA ILE A 71 -8.30 1.93 4.19
C ILE A 71 -7.34 0.83 3.75
N ILE A 72 -7.41 0.49 2.46
CA ILE A 72 -6.47 -0.41 1.79
C ILE A 72 -5.59 0.41 0.86
N ASN A 73 -4.29 0.36 1.08
CA ASN A 73 -3.31 0.87 0.12
C ASN A 73 -2.75 -0.28 -0.69
N THR A 74 -2.81 -0.16 -2.01
CA THR A 74 -2.31 -1.18 -2.92
C THR A 74 -1.57 -0.55 -4.08
N GLY A 75 -0.79 -1.34 -4.80
CA GLY A 75 0.04 -0.91 -5.91
C GLY A 75 1.31 -1.73 -6.02
N VAL A 76 2.35 -1.15 -6.62
CA VAL A 76 3.64 -1.79 -6.81
C VAL A 76 4.68 -1.30 -5.81
N ALA A 77 5.75 -2.08 -5.62
CA ALA A 77 6.90 -1.73 -4.80
C ALA A 77 8.17 -2.41 -5.33
N GLY A 78 9.33 -1.87 -4.98
CA GLY A 78 10.61 -2.53 -5.19
C GLY A 78 10.84 -3.62 -4.14
N GLY A 79 11.19 -4.84 -4.57
CA GLY A 79 11.54 -5.94 -3.68
C GLY A 79 12.98 -5.84 -3.19
N THR A 80 13.21 -6.07 -1.90
CA THR A 80 14.56 -5.89 -1.33
C THR A 80 15.49 -7.09 -1.54
N GLY A 81 15.07 -8.12 -2.30
CA GLY A 81 15.88 -9.33 -2.55
C GLY A 81 15.96 -10.29 -1.35
N GLY A 82 15.04 -10.14 -0.39
CA GLY A 82 14.83 -11.08 0.72
C GLY A 82 13.92 -12.25 0.34
N ASN A 83 12.75 -12.33 0.98
CA ASN A 83 11.79 -13.41 0.75
C ASN A 83 10.89 -13.20 -0.48
N ALA A 84 10.78 -11.96 -0.99
CA ALA A 84 9.89 -11.60 -2.08
C ALA A 84 10.68 -11.27 -3.36
N GLY A 85 10.32 -11.94 -4.46
CA GLY A 85 10.82 -11.70 -5.82
C GLY A 85 9.83 -10.91 -6.66
N VAL A 86 10.23 -10.56 -7.90
CA VAL A 86 9.34 -9.89 -8.86
C VAL A 86 8.09 -10.76 -9.09
N LEU A 87 6.92 -10.12 -9.12
CA LEU A 87 5.56 -10.69 -9.17
C LEU A 87 5.04 -11.29 -7.86
N ASP A 88 5.87 -11.42 -6.82
CA ASP A 88 5.34 -11.77 -5.50
C ASP A 88 4.52 -10.62 -4.91
N ILE A 89 3.60 -10.97 -4.01
CA ILE A 89 2.77 -10.02 -3.27
C ILE A 89 3.28 -9.95 -1.84
N VAL A 90 3.68 -8.76 -1.41
CA VAL A 90 4.00 -8.50 0.00
C VAL A 90 2.78 -7.90 0.68
N VAL A 91 2.20 -8.66 1.60
CA VAL A 91 1.17 -8.21 2.53
C VAL A 91 1.87 -7.63 3.76
N ALA A 92 1.74 -6.33 3.96
CA ALA A 92 2.38 -5.68 5.09
C ALA A 92 1.76 -6.12 6.41
N THR A 93 2.56 -6.64 7.33
CA THR A 93 2.19 -6.76 8.74
C THR A 93 2.41 -5.46 9.49
N ARG A 94 3.35 -4.66 9.00
CA ARG A 94 3.67 -3.32 9.46
C ARG A 94 4.35 -2.53 8.36
N VAL A 95 4.27 -1.20 8.47
CA VAL A 95 4.99 -0.28 7.60
C VAL A 95 5.81 0.72 8.42
N ALA A 96 6.88 1.27 7.85
CA ALA A 96 7.77 2.23 8.50
C ALA A 96 8.32 3.25 7.52
N TYR A 97 8.85 4.36 8.00
CA TYR A 97 9.62 5.29 7.18
C TYR A 97 11.09 4.88 7.14
N HIS A 98 11.68 4.81 5.95
CA HIS A 98 13.12 4.59 5.80
C HIS A 98 13.94 5.87 5.69
N ASP A 99 13.30 7.03 5.57
CA ASP A 99 13.94 8.34 5.36
C ASP A 99 13.61 9.39 6.45
N VAL A 100 13.03 8.96 7.57
CA VAL A 100 12.70 9.84 8.71
C VAL A 100 13.69 9.61 9.84
N TRP A 101 14.30 10.70 10.33
CA TRP A 101 15.11 10.70 11.53
C TRP A 101 15.03 12.06 12.23
N CYS A 102 14.64 12.07 13.49
CA CYS A 102 14.42 13.28 14.28
C CYS A 102 15.67 13.71 15.10
N GLY A 103 16.84 13.13 14.83
CA GLY A 103 18.10 13.52 15.45
C GLY A 103 18.55 12.62 16.60
N PRO A 104 19.67 12.99 17.27
CA PRO A 104 20.24 12.18 18.35
C PRO A 104 19.23 11.92 19.47
N GLY A 105 19.14 10.67 19.91
CA GLY A 105 18.21 10.22 20.95
C GLY A 105 16.86 9.71 20.41
N THR A 106 16.64 9.73 19.08
CA THR A 106 15.51 9.09 18.44
C THR A 106 15.94 7.89 17.62
N GLU A 107 15.05 6.90 17.45
CA GLU A 107 15.30 5.81 16.53
C GLU A 107 15.06 6.25 15.08
N TRP A 108 15.68 5.56 14.14
CA TRP A 108 15.43 5.77 12.71
C TRP A 108 14.01 5.29 12.37
N GLY A 109 13.26 6.13 11.68
CA GLY A 109 11.85 5.88 11.34
C GLY A 109 10.85 6.49 12.31
N ASP A 110 11.28 6.99 13.47
CA ASP A 110 10.40 7.68 14.41
C ASP A 110 9.95 9.03 13.85
N ALA A 111 8.69 9.12 13.46
CA ALA A 111 8.04 10.41 13.27
C ALA A 111 7.55 10.90 14.64
N ALA A 112 7.99 12.08 15.08
CA ALA A 112 7.75 12.58 16.44
C ALA A 112 6.27 12.47 16.84
N GLY A 113 5.99 11.77 17.93
CA GLY A 113 4.65 11.53 18.45
C GLY A 113 3.90 10.37 17.81
N CYS A 114 4.54 9.64 16.89
CA CYS A 114 3.99 8.43 16.25
C CYS A 114 4.88 7.22 16.53
N PRO A 115 4.35 5.99 16.44
CA PRO A 115 5.17 4.80 16.56
C PRO A 115 6.12 4.66 15.36
N ARG A 116 7.27 4.01 15.57
CA ARG A 116 8.22 3.67 14.51
C ARG A 116 7.59 2.74 13.45
N PHE A 117 6.75 1.81 13.89
CA PHE A 117 6.04 0.87 13.04
C PHE A 117 4.54 1.09 13.14
N PHE A 118 3.88 1.28 12.00
CA PHE A 118 2.42 1.28 11.91
C PHE A 118 1.96 -0.13 11.55
N HIS A 119 1.27 -0.79 12.47
CA HIS A 119 0.73 -2.13 12.26
C HIS A 119 -0.53 -2.08 11.39
N THR A 120 -0.65 -3.06 10.50
CA THR A 120 -1.81 -3.22 9.63
C THR A 120 -2.92 -4.00 10.32
N ASP A 121 -4.14 -3.94 9.78
CA ASP A 121 -5.30 -4.62 10.33
C ASP A 121 -5.15 -6.15 10.21
N SER A 122 -5.13 -6.83 11.35
CA SER A 122 -4.95 -8.28 11.42
C SER A 122 -6.08 -9.07 10.76
N ARG A 123 -7.29 -8.51 10.68
CA ARG A 123 -8.42 -9.15 9.98
C ARG A 123 -8.09 -9.33 8.50
N VAL A 124 -7.51 -8.30 7.86
CA VAL A 124 -7.08 -8.38 6.47
C VAL A 124 -5.94 -9.38 6.31
N ASN A 125 -4.94 -9.34 7.20
CA ASN A 125 -3.78 -10.23 7.13
C ASN A 125 -4.15 -11.72 7.32
N SER A 126 -5.28 -12.01 7.97
CA SER A 126 -5.75 -13.38 8.21
C SER A 126 -6.68 -13.95 7.14
N LEU A 127 -7.02 -13.18 6.10
CA LEU A 127 -7.88 -13.65 5.03
C LEU A 127 -7.29 -14.87 4.32
N ALA A 128 -8.14 -15.79 3.91
CA ALA A 128 -7.70 -17.04 3.28
C ALA A 128 -6.95 -16.80 1.97
N CYS A 129 -7.39 -15.81 1.17
CA CYS A 129 -6.71 -15.43 -0.07
C CYS A 129 -5.33 -14.77 0.14
N LEU A 130 -4.99 -14.37 1.36
CA LEU A 130 -3.72 -13.76 1.74
C LEU A 130 -2.82 -14.66 2.60
N GLN A 131 -3.13 -15.96 2.70
CA GLN A 131 -2.27 -16.88 3.44
C GLN A 131 -0.88 -16.98 2.79
N GLU A 132 0.15 -17.02 3.63
CA GLU A 132 1.54 -17.13 3.19
C GLU A 132 1.74 -18.38 2.30
N GLY A 133 2.44 -18.20 1.19
CA GLY A 133 2.64 -19.24 0.19
C GLY A 133 3.75 -18.90 -0.79
N ASP A 134 3.74 -19.54 -1.94
CA ASP A 134 4.79 -19.36 -2.95
C ASP A 134 4.86 -17.92 -3.47
N THR A 135 3.71 -17.27 -3.68
CA THR A 135 3.61 -15.92 -4.26
C THR A 135 3.11 -14.85 -3.28
N VAL A 136 2.67 -15.22 -2.08
CA VAL A 136 2.21 -14.29 -1.04
C VAL A 136 3.18 -14.36 0.13
N LYS A 137 3.73 -13.23 0.51
CA LYS A 137 4.66 -13.06 1.64
C LYS A 137 4.10 -12.05 2.62
N HIS A 138 4.34 -12.28 3.91
CA HIS A 138 3.98 -11.34 4.95
C HIS A 138 5.24 -10.66 5.50
N GLY A 139 5.26 -9.31 5.56
CA GLY A 139 6.48 -8.65 5.95
C GLY A 139 6.40 -7.16 6.23
N LEU A 140 7.57 -6.53 6.24
CA LEU A 140 7.76 -5.11 6.45
C LEU A 140 7.88 -4.38 5.10
N ILE A 141 7.09 -3.32 4.92
CA ILE A 141 7.24 -2.38 3.81
C ILE A 141 7.78 -1.06 4.37
N CYS A 142 8.85 -0.53 3.77
CA CYS A 142 9.43 0.75 4.17
C CYS A 142 9.20 1.82 3.10
N SER A 143 8.74 3.01 3.52
CA SER A 143 8.42 4.13 2.63
C SER A 143 9.39 5.29 2.79
N GLY A 144 9.66 5.99 1.68
CA GLY A 144 10.40 7.25 1.65
C GLY A 144 10.22 8.00 0.34
N ASP A 145 10.58 9.29 0.30
CA ASP A 145 10.41 10.13 -0.90
C ASP A 145 11.56 9.94 -1.91
N VAL A 146 11.88 8.67 -2.21
CA VAL A 146 12.89 8.31 -3.19
C VAL A 146 12.53 7.01 -3.91
N PHE A 147 12.67 6.99 -5.24
CA PHE A 147 12.70 5.74 -6.01
C PHE A 147 14.03 5.05 -5.76
N VAL A 148 14.02 3.94 -5.04
CA VAL A 148 15.23 3.22 -4.64
C VAL A 148 15.77 2.43 -5.83
N ALA A 149 16.79 2.97 -6.50
CA ALA A 149 17.50 2.30 -7.59
C ALA A 149 18.97 2.06 -7.26
N ASP A 150 19.55 2.82 -6.33
CA ASP A 150 20.94 2.73 -5.91
C ASP A 150 21.11 1.64 -4.84
N PRO A 151 22.01 0.66 -5.06
CA PRO A 151 22.33 -0.38 -4.07
C PRO A 151 22.77 0.18 -2.70
N GLU A 152 23.48 1.32 -2.68
CA GLU A 152 23.93 1.93 -1.42
C GLU A 152 22.76 2.47 -0.59
N VAL A 153 21.73 3.01 -1.25
CA VAL A 153 20.49 3.45 -0.59
C VAL A 153 19.77 2.25 0.01
N LEU A 154 19.64 1.15 -0.74
CA LEU A 154 19.02 -0.08 -0.25
C LEU A 154 19.77 -0.65 0.96
N GLU A 155 21.10 -0.71 0.90
CA GLU A 155 21.92 -1.15 2.03
C GLU A 155 21.78 -0.22 3.25
N GLY A 156 21.61 1.08 3.03
CA GLY A 156 21.28 2.04 4.09
C GLY A 156 19.96 1.70 4.77
N ILE A 157 18.93 1.35 4.00
CA ILE A 157 17.63 0.95 4.52
C ILE A 157 17.74 -0.36 5.32
N ARG A 158 18.44 -1.38 4.79
CA ARG A 158 18.63 -2.69 5.45
C ARG A 158 19.38 -2.59 6.78
N ARG A 159 20.30 -1.62 6.93
CA ARG A 159 20.99 -1.39 8.23
C ARG A 159 20.02 -1.00 9.34
N HIS A 160 18.96 -0.26 9.01
CA HIS A 160 17.94 0.15 9.97
C HIS A 160 16.78 -0.84 10.07
N TYR A 161 16.51 -1.56 8.97
CA TYR A 161 15.42 -2.53 8.82
C TYR A 161 15.93 -3.81 8.16
N PRO A 162 16.61 -4.69 8.95
CA PRO A 162 17.20 -5.92 8.39
C PRO A 162 16.17 -6.90 7.80
N ASP A 163 14.91 -6.76 8.20
CA ASP A 163 13.78 -7.59 7.81
C ASP A 163 12.83 -6.89 6.81
N VAL A 164 13.30 -5.85 6.12
CA VAL A 164 12.51 -5.18 5.08
C VAL A 164 12.34 -6.08 3.85
N ASP A 165 11.10 -6.27 3.40
CA ASP A 165 10.76 -7.09 2.23
C ASP A 165 10.50 -6.25 0.98
N ALA A 166 9.95 -5.03 1.16
CA ALA A 166 9.67 -4.13 0.05
C ALA A 166 9.86 -2.65 0.42
N VAL A 167 10.08 -1.83 -0.61
CA VAL A 167 10.18 -0.37 -0.49
C VAL A 167 9.21 0.32 -1.43
N ASP A 168 8.54 1.36 -0.94
CA ASP A 168 7.62 2.21 -1.69
C ASP A 168 7.75 3.69 -1.31
N MET A 169 6.81 4.52 -1.75
CA MET A 169 6.88 5.96 -1.46
C MET A 169 5.65 6.50 -0.71
N GLU A 170 4.68 5.67 -0.31
CA GLU A 170 3.38 6.14 0.22
C GLU A 170 2.89 5.43 1.48
N SER A 171 3.11 4.12 1.61
CA SER A 171 2.41 3.28 2.61
C SER A 171 2.52 3.82 4.03
N ALA A 172 3.70 4.23 4.47
CA ALA A 172 3.90 4.72 5.82
C ALA A 172 3.19 6.06 6.06
N ALA A 173 3.08 6.92 5.03
CA ALA A 173 2.38 8.20 5.14
C ALA A 173 0.85 7.99 5.24
N ILE A 174 0.30 7.07 4.46
CA ILE A 174 -1.11 6.66 4.56
C ILE A 174 -1.38 6.06 5.94
N ALA A 175 -0.52 5.13 6.38
CA ALA A 175 -0.64 4.48 7.68
C ALA A 175 -0.56 5.46 8.84
N GLN A 176 0.31 6.46 8.79
CA GLN A 176 0.43 7.50 9.81
C GLN A 176 -0.87 8.32 9.92
N VAL A 177 -1.47 8.73 8.79
CA VAL A 177 -2.75 9.44 8.79
C VAL A 177 -3.85 8.54 9.38
N CYS A 178 -3.92 7.28 8.97
CA CYS A 178 -4.86 6.31 9.52
C CYS A 178 -4.69 6.12 11.03
N TYR A 179 -3.45 6.01 11.51
CA TYR A 179 -3.12 5.93 12.94
C TYR A 179 -3.62 7.16 13.71
N ILE A 180 -3.32 8.37 13.23
CA ILE A 180 -3.75 9.62 13.87
C ILE A 180 -5.28 9.76 13.88
N ARG A 181 -5.96 9.25 12.85
CA ARG A 181 -7.41 9.35 12.69
C ARG A 181 -8.17 8.14 13.22
N ASN A 182 -7.47 7.14 13.79
CA ASN A 182 -8.03 5.88 14.28
C ASN A 182 -8.88 5.15 13.23
N VAL A 183 -8.37 5.07 12.00
CA VAL A 183 -8.97 4.30 10.91
C VAL A 183 -8.13 3.05 10.69
N PRO A 184 -8.72 1.85 10.65
CA PRO A 184 -8.01 0.62 10.28
C PRO A 184 -7.31 0.73 8.93
N PHE A 185 -6.10 0.18 8.82
CA PHE A 185 -5.26 0.26 7.63
C PHE A 185 -4.72 -1.11 7.22
N ALA A 186 -4.73 -1.38 5.93
CA ALA A 186 -4.07 -2.53 5.33
C ALA A 186 -3.23 -2.08 4.14
N CYS A 187 -2.15 -2.80 3.87
CA CYS A 187 -1.28 -2.52 2.73
C CYS A 187 -0.81 -3.82 2.09
N MET A 188 -0.83 -3.84 0.77
CA MET A 188 -0.26 -4.91 -0.04
C MET A 188 0.39 -4.36 -1.29
N ARG A 189 1.53 -4.94 -1.67
CA ARG A 189 2.31 -4.51 -2.84
C ARG A 189 2.71 -5.70 -3.69
N VAL A 190 2.57 -5.56 -5.01
CA VAL A 190 3.20 -6.48 -5.95
C VAL A 190 4.61 -5.98 -6.23
N ILE A 191 5.57 -6.88 -6.17
CA ILE A 191 6.96 -6.53 -6.47
C ILE A 191 7.11 -6.34 -7.98
N SER A 192 7.45 -5.12 -8.38
CA SER A 192 7.64 -4.74 -9.78
C SER A 192 9.08 -4.89 -10.26
N ASP A 193 10.04 -4.73 -9.34
CA ASP A 193 11.45 -4.61 -9.65
C ASP A 193 12.31 -4.95 -8.43
N THR A 194 13.60 -5.09 -8.67
CA THR A 194 14.59 -5.33 -7.61
C THR A 194 15.52 -4.12 -7.49
N PRO A 195 15.35 -3.25 -6.49
CA PRO A 195 16.23 -2.14 -6.22
C PRO A 195 17.71 -2.53 -6.18
N GLY A 196 18.54 -1.77 -6.91
CA GLY A 196 19.97 -2.03 -6.99
C GLY A 196 20.40 -3.11 -7.98
N ALA A 197 19.48 -3.77 -8.70
CA ALA A 197 19.82 -4.58 -9.85
C ALA A 197 20.19 -3.69 -11.05
N ASP A 198 21.10 -4.15 -11.91
CA ASP A 198 21.55 -3.41 -13.10
C ASP A 198 20.40 -3.07 -14.06
N ASP A 199 19.36 -3.88 -14.08
CA ASP A 199 18.15 -3.76 -14.91
C ASP A 199 16.90 -3.30 -14.14
N ASN A 200 17.05 -2.77 -12.93
CA ASN A 200 15.94 -2.35 -12.04
C ASN A 200 14.88 -1.50 -12.76
N ILE A 201 15.29 -0.45 -13.48
CA ILE A 201 14.36 0.42 -14.22
C ILE A 201 13.65 -0.35 -15.34
N ALA A 202 14.36 -1.23 -16.05
CA ALA A 202 13.79 -2.05 -17.10
C ALA A 202 12.79 -3.06 -16.55
N GLN A 203 13.05 -3.66 -15.38
CA GLN A 203 12.11 -4.54 -14.67
C GLN A 203 10.81 -3.79 -14.36
N TYR A 204 10.90 -2.59 -13.78
CA TYR A 204 9.74 -1.74 -13.47
C TYR A 204 8.93 -1.39 -14.73
N GLU A 205 9.60 -1.03 -15.85
CA GLU A 205 8.91 -0.72 -17.10
C GLU A 205 8.22 -1.95 -17.71
N ASN A 206 8.90 -3.10 -17.71
CA ASN A 206 8.39 -4.36 -18.24
C ASN A 206 7.20 -4.88 -17.42
N PHE A 207 7.22 -4.73 -16.10
CA PHE A 207 6.10 -5.11 -15.23
C PHE A 207 4.77 -4.54 -15.74
N TRP A 208 4.74 -3.26 -16.09
CA TRP A 208 3.51 -2.60 -16.58
C TRP A 208 3.05 -3.08 -17.96
N GLN A 209 3.91 -3.74 -18.73
CA GLN A 209 3.56 -4.33 -20.02
C GLN A 209 3.06 -5.76 -19.89
N GLU A 210 3.63 -6.54 -18.96
CA GLU A 210 3.46 -7.99 -18.91
C GLU A 210 2.51 -8.46 -17.80
N ALA A 211 2.44 -7.76 -16.68
CA ALA A 211 1.80 -8.27 -15.48
C ALA A 211 0.87 -7.32 -14.70
N PRO A 212 0.28 -6.28 -15.32
CA PRO A 212 -0.53 -5.31 -14.55
C PRO A 212 -1.76 -5.95 -13.89
N GLU A 213 -2.31 -7.03 -14.45
CA GLU A 213 -3.52 -7.69 -13.93
C GLU A 213 -3.27 -8.48 -12.63
N HIS A 214 -2.04 -8.92 -12.38
CA HIS A 214 -1.70 -9.64 -11.14
C HIS A 214 -1.93 -8.79 -9.89
N THR A 215 -1.74 -7.47 -9.99
CA THR A 215 -1.86 -6.53 -8.89
C THR A 215 -3.28 -6.44 -8.32
N PHE A 216 -4.31 -6.60 -9.14
CA PHE A 216 -5.70 -6.28 -8.76
C PHE A 216 -6.64 -7.48 -8.76
N GLY A 217 -6.24 -8.63 -9.31
CA GLY A 217 -7.02 -9.86 -9.23
C GLY A 217 -7.29 -10.27 -7.78
N LEU A 218 -6.27 -10.20 -6.93
CA LEU A 218 -6.35 -10.53 -5.51
C LEU A 218 -7.23 -9.54 -4.73
N LEU A 219 -7.23 -8.25 -5.09
CA LEU A 219 -8.02 -7.23 -4.38
C LEU A 219 -9.53 -7.54 -4.37
N ARG A 220 -10.06 -8.09 -5.47
CA ARG A 220 -11.47 -8.51 -5.52
C ARG A 220 -11.75 -9.62 -4.52
N HIS A 221 -10.85 -10.59 -4.38
CA HIS A 221 -11.02 -11.69 -3.41
C HIS A 221 -10.98 -11.16 -1.99
N ILE A 222 -10.05 -10.25 -1.67
CA ILE A 222 -9.96 -9.58 -0.36
C ILE A 222 -11.27 -8.88 -0.01
N ILE A 223 -11.82 -8.07 -0.93
CA ILE A 223 -13.05 -7.32 -0.69
C ILE A 223 -14.24 -8.28 -0.47
N ASN A 224 -14.31 -9.37 -1.23
CA ASN A 224 -15.38 -10.34 -1.06
C ASN A 224 -15.30 -11.10 0.26
N GLU A 225 -14.12 -11.58 0.65
CA GLU A 225 -13.92 -12.25 1.95
C GLU A 225 -14.25 -11.31 3.12
N LEU A 226 -13.80 -10.04 3.07
CA LEU A 226 -14.15 -9.03 4.10
C LEU A 226 -15.67 -8.77 4.18
N ALA A 227 -16.38 -8.87 3.05
CA ALA A 227 -17.84 -8.72 3.03
C ALA A 227 -18.56 -9.91 3.69
N GLU A 228 -18.04 -11.12 3.50
CA GLU A 228 -18.59 -12.35 4.09
C GLU A 228 -18.41 -12.38 5.61
N ASP A 229 -17.23 -12.01 6.12
CA ASP A 229 -16.94 -11.94 7.56
C ASP A 229 -17.84 -10.95 8.30
N THR A 230 -18.23 -9.84 7.64
CA THR A 230 -19.12 -8.84 8.22
C THR A 230 -20.58 -9.33 8.34
N CYS A 231 -20.97 -10.35 7.58
CA CYS A 231 -22.32 -10.94 7.63
C CYS A 231 -22.41 -12.07 8.68
N ALA A 232 -21.29 -12.54 9.21
CA ALA A 232 -21.22 -13.66 10.16
C ALA A 232 -21.27 -13.22 11.65
N HIS A 233 -21.28 -11.93 11.93
CA HIS A 233 -21.33 -11.32 13.26
C HIS A 233 -22.48 -10.33 13.36
#